data_780fc0de320913e8dfed0342f4bf8fac
#
_entry.id   780fc0de320913e8dfed0342f4bf8fac
#
_cell.length_a   1.000
_cell.length_b   1.000
_cell.length_c   1.000
_cell.angle_alpha   90.00
_cell.angle_beta   90.00
_cell.angle_gamma   90.00
#
_symmetry.space_group_name_H-M   'P 1'
#
loop_
_entity.id
_entity.type
_entity.pdbx_description
1 polymer ?
#
loop_
_entity_poly.entity_id
_entity_poly.type
_entity_poly.pdbx_seq_one_letter_code
_entity_poly.pdbx_strand_id
1 'polypeptide(L)'
;MMKIYRIAIFLSLLFMGKIAGQTVNTGDLSVAPNTQLSTLFSFDNKSSGDVLIDGSFMAYANFNNDGLVTYSNASNGKTFFIGTQQQLISGTEIAHFQNIVFENTSGLVPFQLNTIIEIGKNAEFKKGIVDADTYNGKMIFDQNAFHTDASNLSFVDGKVENKGNLDFEFPVGDQFYFRPSYHEKGANVNNVYTTQYFLQNAGNQHPYTSKDDTIITIDEVEYWDLTQDQGSEKIVLSLTLDTNTTPASFFEEKPDTQLGIVRWDDTAKKWVNEGGVTTDLVTGANYSKLITTQVGGYGLFTIAMVKKADIPDSDLIIYNAISPNGDGLNDSFYIKGINQYPENRVEIYNRWGVKVFDAASYNESDVMFKGYSDGRGTVKRGEGLPAGTYFYVLKYTKGTQPIEKTGYLYISNDK
;
A
#
# COMPACT_ATOMS: atom_id res chain seq x y z
N MET A 1 -22.98 12.84 87.14
CA MET A 1 -21.89 13.53 86.43
C MET A 1 -21.30 12.61 85.38
N MET A 2 -21.73 12.69 84.14
CA MET A 2 -21.33 11.80 83.05
C MET A 2 -20.26 12.53 82.23
N LYS A 3 -19.02 11.97 82.19
CA LYS A 3 -17.93 12.53 81.37
C LYS A 3 -18.08 12.04 79.95
N ILE A 4 -18.33 12.96 79.06
CA ILE A 4 -18.35 12.70 77.62
C ILE A 4 -16.90 12.77 77.08
N TYR A 5 -16.34 11.65 76.63
CA TYR A 5 -15.05 11.59 75.95
C TYR A 5 -15.33 11.91 74.44
N ARG A 6 -14.80 13.03 73.91
CA ARG A 6 -14.76 13.32 72.49
C ARG A 6 -13.56 12.57 71.87
N ILE A 7 -13.86 11.59 71.07
CA ILE A 7 -12.85 10.92 70.21
C ILE A 7 -12.72 11.78 68.96
N ALA A 8 -11.55 12.39 68.78
CA ALA A 8 -11.18 13.06 67.53
C ALA A 8 -10.59 12.00 66.57
N ILE A 9 -11.36 11.69 65.52
CA ILE A 9 -10.86 10.82 64.43
C ILE A 9 -10.04 11.71 63.47
N PHE A 10 -8.74 11.56 63.48
CA PHE A 10 -7.85 12.15 62.44
C PHE A 10 -7.98 11.31 61.17
N LEU A 11 -8.72 11.83 60.19
CA LEU A 11 -8.78 11.26 58.83
C LEU A 11 -7.54 11.74 58.07
N SER A 12 -6.46 10.95 58.05
CA SER A 12 -5.31 11.21 57.21
C SER A 12 -5.70 10.86 55.75
N LEU A 13 -6.01 11.89 54.93
CA LEU A 13 -6.08 11.74 53.49
C LEU A 13 -4.65 11.46 52.99
N LEU A 14 -4.38 10.22 52.66
CA LEU A 14 -3.23 9.86 51.84
C LEU A 14 -3.52 10.37 50.42
N PHE A 15 -2.96 11.51 50.06
CA PHE A 15 -2.80 11.91 48.69
C PHE A 15 -1.80 10.95 48.04
N MET A 16 -2.26 9.88 47.39
CA MET A 16 -1.46 9.16 46.41
C MET A 16 -1.32 10.05 45.14
N GLY A 17 -0.38 10.98 45.21
CA GLY A 17 0.10 11.65 44.00
C GLY A 17 0.67 10.61 43.05
N LYS A 18 0.15 10.55 41.81
CA LYS A 18 0.84 9.78 40.76
C LYS A 18 2.22 10.40 40.60
N ILE A 19 3.28 9.74 41.00
CA ILE A 19 4.65 10.12 40.69
C ILE A 19 4.83 9.72 39.22
N ALA A 20 4.74 10.67 38.33
CA ALA A 20 5.10 10.47 36.92
C ALA A 20 6.62 10.65 36.80
N GLY A 21 7.34 9.56 36.64
CA GLY A 21 8.75 9.60 36.26
C GLY A 21 8.86 10.00 34.78
N GLN A 22 9.99 10.64 34.41
CA GLN A 22 10.32 11.00 33.04
C GLN A 22 11.82 10.78 32.83
N THR A 23 12.20 10.26 31.66
CA THR A 23 13.58 10.19 31.21
C THR A 23 13.80 11.36 30.25
N VAL A 24 14.69 12.28 30.59
CA VAL A 24 14.95 13.50 29.78
C VAL A 24 16.35 13.43 29.23
N ASN A 25 16.50 13.63 27.92
CA ASN A 25 17.77 13.83 27.26
C ASN A 25 17.95 15.30 26.86
N THR A 26 19.10 15.90 27.25
CA THR A 26 19.49 17.28 26.92
C THR A 26 20.90 17.38 26.33
N GLY A 27 21.48 16.25 25.94
CA GLY A 27 22.83 16.14 25.40
C GLY A 27 22.97 14.89 24.54
N ASP A 28 24.19 14.40 24.40
CA ASP A 28 24.48 13.23 23.55
C ASP A 28 24.09 11.93 24.26
N LEU A 29 23.20 11.17 23.68
CA LEU A 29 22.80 9.83 24.11
C LEU A 29 23.05 8.84 22.96
N SER A 30 23.87 7.83 23.19
CA SER A 30 24.13 6.79 22.21
C SER A 30 23.76 5.40 22.72
N VAL A 31 22.95 4.68 21.95
CA VAL A 31 22.68 3.23 22.14
C VAL A 31 23.56 2.49 21.15
N ALA A 32 24.72 2.03 21.60
CA ALA A 32 25.73 1.41 20.75
C ALA A 32 25.23 0.04 20.17
N PRO A 33 25.80 -0.44 19.07
CA PRO A 33 25.47 -1.76 18.52
C PRO A 33 25.59 -2.87 19.59
N ASN A 34 24.63 -3.81 19.57
CA ASN A 34 24.52 -4.93 20.51
C ASN A 34 24.28 -4.51 21.97
N THR A 35 23.92 -3.25 22.23
CA THR A 35 23.49 -2.80 23.56
C THR A 35 22.00 -2.49 23.57
N GLN A 36 21.43 -2.39 24.78
CA GLN A 36 20.02 -2.12 24.97
C GLN A 36 19.84 -0.98 25.96
N LEU A 37 18.97 -0.04 25.62
CA LEU A 37 18.44 0.99 26.51
C LEU A 37 16.92 0.81 26.63
N SER A 38 16.39 0.79 27.84
CA SER A 38 14.96 0.68 28.12
C SER A 38 14.48 1.86 28.95
N THR A 39 13.39 2.51 28.53
CA THR A 39 12.76 3.60 29.26
C THR A 39 11.37 3.17 29.73
N LEU A 40 11.22 2.94 31.04
CA LEU A 40 9.94 2.55 31.64
C LEU A 40 8.98 3.74 31.80
N PHE A 41 9.52 4.93 31.84
CA PHE A 41 8.78 6.20 31.88
C PHE A 41 8.84 6.89 30.51
N SER A 42 8.05 7.95 30.35
CA SER A 42 8.10 8.76 29.14
C SER A 42 9.52 9.24 28.86
N PHE A 43 9.93 9.12 27.60
CA PHE A 43 11.20 9.64 27.10
C PHE A 43 10.98 10.98 26.43
N ASP A 44 11.79 11.95 26.78
CA ASP A 44 11.69 13.33 26.31
C ASP A 44 13.05 13.81 25.82
N ASN A 45 13.25 13.79 24.50
CA ASN A 45 14.43 14.34 23.86
C ASN A 45 14.23 15.83 23.62
N LYS A 46 14.94 16.67 24.38
CA LYS A 46 14.85 18.13 24.26
C LYS A 46 15.57 18.65 23.02
N SER A 47 15.33 19.91 22.66
CA SER A 47 15.90 20.54 21.47
C SER A 47 17.45 20.57 21.44
N SER A 48 18.13 20.41 22.57
CA SER A 48 19.58 20.25 22.66
C SER A 48 20.03 18.78 22.76
N GLY A 49 19.10 17.84 22.67
CA GLY A 49 19.38 16.41 22.82
C GLY A 49 19.63 15.74 21.47
N ASP A 50 20.76 15.04 21.37
CA ASP A 50 21.10 14.18 20.24
C ASP A 50 21.02 12.72 20.67
N VAL A 51 20.23 11.91 19.97
CA VAL A 51 20.04 10.48 20.23
C VAL A 51 20.49 9.68 19.02
N LEU A 52 21.54 8.88 19.19
CA LEU A 52 22.01 7.92 18.19
C LEU A 52 21.58 6.50 18.57
N ILE A 53 20.76 5.84 17.73
CA ILE A 53 20.23 4.51 18.00
C ILE A 53 20.83 3.49 17.02
N ASP A 54 21.94 2.88 17.39
CA ASP A 54 22.60 1.80 16.65
C ASP A 54 22.39 0.42 17.30
N GLY A 55 21.86 0.39 18.51
CA GLY A 55 21.44 -0.80 19.26
C GLY A 55 19.93 -0.90 19.42
N SER A 56 19.47 -1.47 20.51
CA SER A 56 18.04 -1.62 20.83
C SER A 56 17.55 -0.54 21.80
N PHE A 57 16.62 0.28 21.38
CA PHE A 57 15.94 1.27 22.21
C PHE A 57 14.51 0.84 22.49
N MET A 58 14.12 0.66 23.75
CA MET A 58 12.79 0.20 24.15
C MET A 58 12.03 1.30 24.90
N ALA A 59 10.97 1.83 24.30
CA ALA A 59 10.06 2.80 24.89
C ALA A 59 8.78 2.10 25.40
N TYR A 60 8.59 2.09 26.74
CA TYR A 60 7.39 1.49 27.37
C TYR A 60 6.29 2.52 27.67
N ALA A 61 6.57 3.80 27.49
CA ALA A 61 5.64 4.90 27.71
C ALA A 61 5.75 5.90 26.55
N ASN A 62 5.30 7.14 26.75
CA ASN A 62 5.33 8.17 25.69
C ASN A 62 6.76 8.47 25.23
N PHE A 63 6.85 8.93 23.99
CA PHE A 63 8.10 9.36 23.38
C PHE A 63 7.89 10.76 22.77
N ASN A 64 8.72 11.73 23.19
CA ASN A 64 8.73 13.06 22.62
C ASN A 64 10.10 13.38 22.03
N ASN A 65 10.14 13.95 20.84
CA ASN A 65 11.37 14.35 20.16
C ASN A 65 11.31 15.83 19.72
N ASP A 66 12.04 16.69 20.44
CA ASP A 66 12.25 18.10 20.04
C ASP A 66 13.70 18.36 19.59
N GLY A 67 14.54 17.31 19.52
CA GLY A 67 15.95 17.36 19.12
C GLY A 67 16.25 16.39 17.98
N LEU A 68 17.49 15.92 17.90
CA LEU A 68 17.91 14.96 16.88
C LEU A 68 17.67 13.52 17.38
N VAL A 69 17.02 12.70 16.57
CA VAL A 69 16.99 11.23 16.72
C VAL A 69 17.42 10.64 15.40
N THR A 70 18.48 9.82 15.41
CA THR A 70 19.09 9.28 14.19
C THR A 70 19.76 7.92 14.43
N TYR A 71 20.34 7.34 13.41
CA TYR A 71 21.08 6.08 13.42
C TYR A 71 22.25 6.13 12.43
N SER A 72 23.24 5.25 12.60
CA SER A 72 24.34 5.09 11.62
C SER A 72 23.93 4.15 10.50
N ASN A 73 24.21 4.49 9.25
CA ASN A 73 23.80 3.68 8.07
C ASN A 73 24.33 2.24 8.10
N ALA A 74 25.47 1.99 8.72
CA ALA A 74 26.06 0.66 8.83
C ALA A 74 25.53 -0.17 10.02
N SER A 75 24.63 0.39 10.85
CA SER A 75 24.09 -0.24 12.04
C SER A 75 22.86 -1.13 11.72
N ASN A 76 22.32 -1.76 12.74
CA ASN A 76 21.03 -2.45 12.75
C ASN A 76 20.19 -1.97 13.93
N GLY A 77 20.24 -0.66 14.22
CA GLY A 77 19.50 -0.02 15.28
C GLY A 77 18.01 -0.35 15.23
N LYS A 78 17.40 -0.66 16.35
CA LYS A 78 16.00 -1.02 16.44
C LYS A 78 15.30 -0.32 17.61
N THR A 79 14.24 0.41 17.30
CA THR A 79 13.39 1.07 18.28
C THR A 79 12.11 0.26 18.47
N PHE A 80 11.77 0.01 19.73
CA PHE A 80 10.56 -0.73 20.09
C PHE A 80 9.62 0.21 20.84
N PHE A 81 8.44 0.43 20.29
CA PHE A 81 7.30 0.97 21.01
C PHE A 81 6.48 -0.22 21.50
N ILE A 82 6.66 -0.54 22.78
CA ILE A 82 6.06 -1.72 23.42
C ILE A 82 5.41 -1.31 24.72
N GLY A 83 4.31 -1.96 25.09
CA GLY A 83 3.69 -1.60 26.36
C GLY A 83 2.31 -2.18 26.59
N THR A 84 1.75 -1.75 27.73
CA THR A 84 0.40 -2.12 28.18
C THR A 84 -0.42 -0.89 28.57
N GLN A 85 0.04 0.28 28.16
CA GLN A 85 -0.65 1.57 28.29
C GLN A 85 -0.59 2.27 26.94
N GLN A 86 -1.53 3.19 26.71
CA GLN A 86 -1.51 4.03 25.52
C GLN A 86 -0.21 4.84 25.44
N GLN A 87 0.36 4.99 24.26
CA GLN A 87 1.61 5.67 24.01
C GLN A 87 1.39 6.84 23.04
N LEU A 88 1.79 8.04 23.48
CA LEU A 88 1.89 9.21 22.61
C LEU A 88 3.32 9.29 22.05
N ILE A 89 3.42 9.34 20.72
CA ILE A 89 4.66 9.61 19.99
C ILE A 89 4.52 11.02 19.43
N SER A 90 5.31 11.96 19.94
CA SER A 90 5.18 13.39 19.69
C SER A 90 6.53 14.07 19.50
N GLY A 91 6.51 15.36 19.21
CA GLY A 91 7.67 16.21 19.09
C GLY A 91 7.59 17.17 17.92
N THR A 92 8.52 18.11 17.89
CA THR A 92 8.63 19.15 16.86
C THR A 92 9.58 18.77 15.73
N GLU A 93 10.49 17.84 16.00
CA GLU A 93 11.49 17.37 15.03
C GLU A 93 11.19 15.95 14.57
N ILE A 94 11.53 15.66 13.31
CA ILE A 94 11.39 14.32 12.74
C ILE A 94 12.30 13.34 13.47
N ALA A 95 11.74 12.23 13.94
CA ALA A 95 12.55 11.16 14.50
C ALA A 95 12.87 10.12 13.39
N HIS A 96 14.16 9.92 13.13
CA HIS A 96 14.65 8.97 12.13
C HIS A 96 15.01 7.65 12.81
N PHE A 97 14.24 6.59 12.48
CA PHE A 97 14.45 5.23 12.99
C PHE A 97 14.94 4.32 11.88
N GLN A 98 15.98 3.53 12.12
CA GLN A 98 16.41 2.54 11.14
C GLN A 98 15.41 1.40 11.03
N ASN A 99 15.12 0.74 12.16
CA ASN A 99 14.07 -0.26 12.30
C ASN A 99 13.17 0.12 13.47
N ILE A 100 11.85 -0.12 13.31
CA ILE A 100 10.87 0.18 14.34
C ILE A 100 9.93 -1.02 14.55
N VAL A 101 9.49 -1.24 15.78
CA VAL A 101 8.51 -2.27 16.13
C VAL A 101 7.36 -1.63 16.91
N PHE A 102 6.15 -1.88 16.47
CA PHE A 102 4.92 -1.51 17.15
C PHE A 102 4.29 -2.76 17.77
N GLU A 103 4.35 -2.87 19.12
CA GLU A 103 3.80 -4.00 19.85
C GLU A 103 3.22 -3.55 21.20
N ASN A 104 1.96 -3.15 21.23
CA ASN A 104 1.30 -2.68 22.43
C ASN A 104 -0.06 -3.36 22.61
N THR A 105 -0.32 -3.87 23.81
CA THR A 105 -1.50 -4.67 24.12
C THR A 105 -2.57 -3.91 24.92
N SER A 106 -2.42 -2.61 25.13
CA SER A 106 -3.37 -1.80 25.93
C SER A 106 -4.75 -1.62 25.28
N GLY A 107 -4.85 -1.84 23.97
CA GLY A 107 -6.09 -1.72 23.19
C GLY A 107 -5.85 -1.99 21.72
N LEU A 108 -6.86 -1.71 20.89
CA LEU A 108 -6.71 -1.81 19.43
C LEU A 108 -5.95 -0.62 18.84
N VAL A 109 -6.14 0.58 19.40
CA VAL A 109 -5.50 1.83 18.97
C VAL A 109 -4.64 2.40 20.10
N PRO A 110 -3.50 1.76 20.41
CA PRO A 110 -2.65 2.15 21.53
C PRO A 110 -1.68 3.27 21.20
N PHE A 111 -1.39 3.53 19.92
CA PHE A 111 -0.39 4.49 19.51
C PHE A 111 -1.05 5.76 18.95
N GLN A 112 -0.71 6.89 19.55
CA GLN A 112 -1.10 8.24 19.11
C GLN A 112 0.11 8.90 18.46
N LEU A 113 0.13 9.01 17.14
CA LEU A 113 1.24 9.62 16.41
C LEU A 113 0.94 11.10 16.14
N ASN A 114 1.54 11.98 16.94
CA ASN A 114 1.40 13.44 16.84
C ASN A 114 2.70 14.11 16.35
N THR A 115 3.38 13.50 15.42
CA THR A 115 4.60 14.01 14.80
C THR A 115 4.87 13.25 13.50
N ILE A 116 5.95 13.58 12.83
CA ILE A 116 6.46 12.83 11.69
C ILE A 116 7.55 11.89 12.17
N ILE A 117 7.46 10.61 11.81
CA ILE A 117 8.53 9.64 11.97
C ILE A 117 8.98 9.12 10.61
N GLU A 118 10.28 8.88 10.47
CA GLU A 118 10.88 8.34 9.24
C GLU A 118 11.55 7.01 9.51
N ILE A 119 11.23 6.01 8.69
CA ILE A 119 11.75 4.65 8.76
C ILE A 119 12.76 4.45 7.64
N GLY A 120 14.02 4.17 7.98
CA GLY A 120 15.08 3.97 7.01
C GLY A 120 15.20 2.53 6.48
N LYS A 121 14.60 1.54 7.17
CA LYS A 121 14.72 0.14 6.75
C LYS A 121 13.44 -0.68 6.92
N ASN A 122 13.01 -0.98 8.15
CA ASN A 122 11.84 -1.83 8.37
C ASN A 122 10.95 -1.33 9.51
N ALA A 123 9.63 -1.35 9.29
CA ALA A 123 8.61 -1.22 10.33
C ALA A 123 7.90 -2.56 10.55
N GLU A 124 7.95 -3.09 11.77
CA GLU A 124 7.24 -4.31 12.15
C GLU A 124 5.93 -3.96 12.87
N PHE A 125 4.79 -4.28 12.26
CA PHE A 125 3.45 -4.03 12.79
C PHE A 125 2.91 -5.29 13.50
N LYS A 126 3.34 -5.54 14.75
CA LYS A 126 2.96 -6.75 15.48
C LYS A 126 1.61 -6.63 16.16
N LYS A 127 1.37 -5.53 16.86
CA LYS A 127 0.11 -5.30 17.56
C LYS A 127 -0.10 -3.84 17.92
N GLY A 128 -1.30 -3.33 17.60
CA GLY A 128 -1.74 -1.98 17.89
C GLY A 128 -1.72 -1.07 16.66
N ILE A 129 -2.86 -0.47 16.39
CA ILE A 129 -3.05 0.51 15.31
C ILE A 129 -2.35 1.82 15.70
N VAL A 130 -1.67 2.44 14.74
CA VAL A 130 -1.01 3.73 14.89
C VAL A 130 -1.96 4.80 14.35
N ASP A 131 -2.63 5.52 15.25
CA ASP A 131 -3.52 6.64 14.92
C ASP A 131 -2.68 7.89 14.62
N ALA A 132 -2.49 8.14 13.34
CA ALA A 132 -1.84 9.32 12.80
C ALA A 132 -2.86 10.35 12.27
N ASP A 133 -4.07 9.91 11.91
CA ASP A 133 -5.10 10.81 11.37
C ASP A 133 -5.64 11.77 12.43
N THR A 134 -6.11 11.25 13.56
CA THR A 134 -6.64 12.07 14.67
C THR A 134 -5.58 13.02 15.23
N TYR A 135 -4.32 12.63 15.23
CA TYR A 135 -3.22 13.36 15.85
C TYR A 135 -2.35 14.14 14.85
N ASN A 136 -2.72 14.21 13.57
CA ASN A 136 -1.99 14.89 12.50
C ASN A 136 -0.53 14.42 12.34
N GLY A 137 -0.30 13.15 12.59
CA GLY A 137 0.98 12.52 12.37
C GLY A 137 1.17 12.04 10.94
N LYS A 138 2.39 11.62 10.62
CA LYS A 138 2.72 10.97 9.35
C LYS A 138 3.85 9.98 9.53
N MET A 139 3.75 8.84 8.86
CA MET A 139 4.83 7.86 8.79
C MET A 139 5.47 7.90 7.41
N ILE A 140 6.79 8.07 7.36
CA ILE A 140 7.58 8.13 6.13
C ILE A 140 8.43 6.87 6.03
N PHE A 141 8.35 6.19 4.90
CA PHE A 141 9.28 5.14 4.51
C PHE A 141 10.30 5.71 3.53
N ASP A 142 11.56 5.72 3.95
CA ASP A 142 12.66 6.20 3.13
C ASP A 142 12.96 5.24 1.98
N GLN A 143 13.83 5.63 1.07
CA GLN A 143 14.18 4.83 -0.09
C GLN A 143 14.64 3.41 0.33
N ASN A 144 14.03 2.38 -0.24
CA ASN A 144 14.21 0.96 0.06
C ASN A 144 13.70 0.50 1.44
N ALA A 145 13.05 1.36 2.20
CA ALA A 145 12.39 0.94 3.43
C ALA A 145 11.12 0.13 3.11
N PHE A 146 10.74 -0.76 4.02
CA PHE A 146 9.58 -1.63 3.87
C PHE A 146 8.93 -1.87 5.24
N HIS A 147 7.84 -2.62 5.25
CA HIS A 147 7.21 -3.06 6.49
C HIS A 147 6.91 -4.56 6.48
N THR A 148 6.61 -5.09 7.65
CA THR A 148 6.21 -6.49 7.85
C THR A 148 5.06 -6.58 8.84
N ASP A 149 4.31 -7.70 8.78
CA ASP A 149 3.29 -8.10 9.73
C ASP A 149 2.05 -7.18 9.83
N ALA A 150 1.89 -6.22 8.91
CA ALA A 150 0.71 -5.36 8.88
C ALA A 150 -0.57 -6.18 8.65
N SER A 151 -1.60 -5.89 9.43
CA SER A 151 -2.87 -6.61 9.44
C SER A 151 -3.95 -5.79 10.14
N ASN A 152 -5.19 -6.29 10.22
CA ASN A 152 -6.26 -5.67 11.01
C ASN A 152 -5.91 -5.47 12.51
N LEU A 153 -4.84 -6.08 12.98
CA LEU A 153 -4.36 -5.90 14.36
C LEU A 153 -3.34 -4.77 14.51
N SER A 154 -2.71 -4.34 13.42
CA SER A 154 -1.66 -3.31 13.46
C SER A 154 -1.41 -2.76 12.06
N PHE A 155 -1.63 -1.48 11.87
CA PHE A 155 -1.43 -0.71 10.65
C PHE A 155 -1.37 0.79 11.00
N VAL A 156 -1.27 1.66 10.02
CA VAL A 156 -1.33 3.11 10.18
C VAL A 156 -2.72 3.61 9.80
N ASP A 157 -3.46 4.15 10.76
CA ASP A 157 -4.65 4.94 10.53
C ASP A 157 -4.21 6.39 10.31
N GLY A 158 -4.06 6.77 9.04
CA GLY A 158 -3.53 8.06 8.63
C GLY A 158 -2.57 8.01 7.44
N LYS A 159 -1.79 9.07 7.29
CA LYS A 159 -0.91 9.26 6.14
C LYS A 159 0.36 8.43 6.22
N VAL A 160 0.62 7.69 5.15
CA VAL A 160 1.88 6.99 4.91
C VAL A 160 2.52 7.53 3.63
N GLU A 161 3.76 7.98 3.75
CA GLU A 161 4.60 8.44 2.64
C GLU A 161 5.65 7.38 2.31
N ASN A 162 5.87 7.14 1.02
CA ASN A 162 6.96 6.30 0.52
C ASN A 162 7.83 7.11 -0.44
N LYS A 163 9.15 7.04 -0.24
CA LYS A 163 10.17 7.64 -1.10
C LYS A 163 10.84 6.58 -1.96
N GLY A 164 11.02 6.87 -3.24
CA GLY A 164 11.75 6.01 -4.15
C GLY A 164 10.90 5.43 -5.26
N ASN A 165 11.42 4.38 -5.89
CA ASN A 165 10.81 3.79 -7.08
C ASN A 165 10.58 2.28 -6.98
N LEU A 166 10.74 1.67 -5.81
CA LEU A 166 10.47 0.24 -5.64
C LEU A 166 8.98 -0.02 -5.47
N ASP A 167 8.57 -1.27 -5.67
CA ASP A 167 7.22 -1.73 -5.31
C ASP A 167 6.99 -1.45 -3.83
N PHE A 168 5.83 -0.95 -3.48
CA PHE A 168 5.53 -0.65 -2.09
C PHE A 168 4.07 -0.95 -1.74
N GLU A 169 3.87 -1.63 -0.62
CA GLU A 169 2.59 -1.74 0.06
C GLU A 169 2.49 -0.62 1.09
N PHE A 170 1.49 0.26 0.97
CA PHE A 170 1.20 1.25 1.99
C PHE A 170 0.42 0.58 3.12
N PRO A 171 0.95 0.50 4.34
CA PRO A 171 0.30 -0.18 5.46
C PRO A 171 -0.81 0.68 6.08
N VAL A 172 -1.78 1.11 5.28
CA VAL A 172 -2.87 2.01 5.68
C VAL A 172 -4.16 1.26 5.99
N GLY A 173 -5.01 1.90 6.79
CA GLY A 173 -6.35 1.46 7.13
C GLY A 173 -7.08 2.54 7.89
N ASP A 174 -8.33 2.27 8.28
CA ASP A 174 -9.18 3.17 9.08
C ASP A 174 -10.03 2.32 10.02
N GLN A 175 -10.31 2.85 11.22
CA GLN A 175 -11.01 2.16 12.29
C GLN A 175 -10.31 0.84 12.67
N PHE A 176 -10.79 -0.30 12.16
CA PHE A 176 -10.28 -1.63 12.48
C PHE A 176 -9.95 -2.45 11.23
N TYR A 177 -9.91 -1.81 10.08
CA TYR A 177 -9.75 -2.48 8.81
C TYR A 177 -8.46 -2.05 8.12
N PHE A 178 -7.55 -2.99 7.99
CA PHE A 178 -6.35 -2.86 7.17
C PHE A 178 -6.73 -2.93 5.71
N ARG A 179 -6.53 -1.84 4.98
CA ARG A 179 -6.88 -1.70 3.56
C ARG A 179 -5.71 -1.08 2.80
N PRO A 180 -4.63 -1.84 2.61
CA PRO A 180 -3.46 -1.33 1.92
C PRO A 180 -3.79 -0.98 0.48
N SER A 181 -3.05 -0.04 -0.06
CA SER A 181 -2.87 0.16 -1.49
C SER A 181 -1.43 -0.19 -1.88
N TYR A 182 -1.23 -0.53 -3.14
CA TYR A 182 0.09 -0.90 -3.64
C TYR A 182 0.44 -0.05 -4.84
N HIS A 183 1.70 0.31 -5.00
CA HIS A 183 2.20 0.73 -6.29
C HIS A 183 3.32 -0.19 -6.75
N GLU A 184 3.37 -0.43 -8.05
CA GLU A 184 4.46 -1.17 -8.67
C GLU A 184 5.70 -0.28 -8.83
N LYS A 185 6.83 -0.93 -9.07
CA LYS A 185 8.11 -0.27 -9.31
C LYS A 185 8.03 0.74 -10.46
N GLY A 186 8.44 1.98 -10.16
CA GLY A 186 8.63 3.04 -11.14
C GLY A 186 10.06 3.14 -11.68
N ALA A 187 10.30 4.09 -12.56
CA ALA A 187 11.63 4.37 -13.13
C ALA A 187 12.42 5.42 -12.33
N ASN A 188 11.72 6.39 -11.73
CA ASN A 188 12.36 7.53 -11.09
C ASN A 188 12.53 7.32 -9.59
N VAL A 189 13.79 7.24 -9.13
CA VAL A 189 14.16 7.09 -7.71
C VAL A 189 13.78 8.28 -6.82
N ASN A 190 13.44 9.42 -7.41
CA ASN A 190 13.06 10.62 -6.66
C ASN A 190 11.52 10.75 -6.53
N ASN A 191 10.76 9.74 -6.91
CA ASN A 191 9.32 9.75 -6.69
C ASN A 191 9.02 9.75 -5.19
N VAL A 192 7.99 10.49 -4.80
CA VAL A 192 7.43 10.49 -3.44
C VAL A 192 5.92 10.38 -3.57
N TYR A 193 5.36 9.40 -2.90
CA TYR A 193 3.93 9.14 -2.87
C TYR A 193 3.42 9.15 -1.43
N THR A 194 2.26 9.75 -1.21
CA THR A 194 1.56 9.69 0.07
C THR A 194 0.17 9.10 -0.15
N THR A 195 -0.21 8.14 0.68
CA THR A 195 -1.56 7.58 0.67
C THR A 195 -2.17 7.58 2.07
N GLN A 196 -3.49 7.64 2.10
CA GLN A 196 -4.34 7.42 3.26
C GLN A 196 -5.62 6.71 2.82
N TYR A 197 -6.10 5.78 3.64
CA TYR A 197 -7.38 5.11 3.43
C TYR A 197 -8.45 5.71 4.34
N PHE A 198 -9.69 5.75 3.85
CA PHE A 198 -10.85 6.26 4.58
C PHE A 198 -12.03 5.31 4.43
N LEU A 199 -12.57 4.84 5.54
CA LEU A 199 -13.85 4.14 5.59
C LEU A 199 -14.98 5.16 5.71
N GLN A 200 -15.15 5.96 4.65
CA GLN A 200 -16.07 7.10 4.60
C GLN A 200 -16.63 7.28 3.19
N ASN A 201 -17.78 7.94 3.11
CA ASN A 201 -18.40 8.31 1.84
C ASN A 201 -17.76 9.60 1.27
N ALA A 202 -17.10 9.48 0.13
CA ALA A 202 -16.50 10.62 -0.58
C ALA A 202 -17.53 11.53 -1.28
N GLY A 203 -18.77 11.06 -1.47
CA GLY A 203 -19.81 11.73 -2.27
C GLY A 203 -20.28 13.08 -1.74
N ASN A 204 -20.04 13.37 -0.46
CA ASN A 204 -20.37 14.68 0.12
C ASN A 204 -19.53 15.82 -0.46
N GLN A 205 -18.28 15.53 -0.86
CA GLN A 205 -17.35 16.49 -1.46
C GLN A 205 -17.22 16.27 -2.97
N HIS A 206 -17.40 15.03 -3.45
CA HIS A 206 -17.21 14.59 -4.81
C HIS A 206 -18.45 13.86 -5.33
N PRO A 207 -19.47 14.57 -5.84
CA PRO A 207 -20.78 13.99 -6.17
C PRO A 207 -20.70 12.81 -7.14
N TYR A 208 -21.27 11.67 -6.79
CA TYR A 208 -21.28 10.47 -7.62
C TYR A 208 -22.14 10.58 -8.87
N THR A 209 -22.94 11.65 -8.98
CA THR A 209 -23.68 11.97 -10.20
C THR A 209 -22.78 12.57 -11.29
N SER A 210 -21.63 13.14 -10.91
CA SER A 210 -20.64 13.69 -11.83
C SER A 210 -19.59 12.61 -12.14
N LYS A 211 -19.85 11.81 -13.18
CA LYS A 211 -19.02 10.65 -13.52
C LYS A 211 -19.03 10.36 -15.01
N ASP A 212 -18.04 9.59 -15.46
CA ASP A 212 -18.00 9.09 -16.84
C ASP A 212 -19.20 8.17 -17.12
N ASP A 213 -19.69 8.15 -18.36
CA ASP A 213 -20.84 7.37 -18.80
C ASP A 213 -20.60 5.83 -18.69
N THR A 214 -19.35 5.41 -18.60
CA THR A 214 -18.96 4.01 -18.37
C THR A 214 -19.11 3.56 -16.93
N ILE A 215 -19.21 4.49 -15.97
CA ILE A 215 -19.34 4.18 -14.56
C ILE A 215 -20.81 3.98 -14.20
N ILE A 216 -21.16 2.82 -13.70
CA ILE A 216 -22.52 2.45 -13.33
C ILE A 216 -22.78 2.82 -11.87
N THR A 217 -21.99 2.28 -10.96
CA THR A 217 -22.13 2.49 -9.51
C THR A 217 -20.73 2.68 -8.92
N ILE A 218 -20.59 3.67 -8.05
CA ILE A 218 -19.35 3.95 -7.32
C ILE A 218 -19.52 3.42 -5.89
N ASP A 219 -18.46 2.94 -5.28
CA ASP A 219 -18.45 2.58 -3.87
C ASP A 219 -18.64 3.84 -3.01
N GLU A 220 -19.64 3.81 -2.14
CA GLU A 220 -20.02 4.92 -1.29
C GLU A 220 -19.50 4.76 0.16
N VAL A 221 -18.69 3.73 0.42
CA VAL A 221 -18.28 3.35 1.77
C VAL A 221 -16.83 3.66 2.03
N GLU A 222 -15.96 3.48 1.03
CA GLU A 222 -14.51 3.58 1.21
C GLU A 222 -13.81 4.26 0.04
N TYR A 223 -12.67 4.91 0.33
CA TYR A 223 -11.80 5.48 -0.69
C TYR A 223 -10.37 5.60 -0.20
N TRP A 224 -9.44 5.77 -1.13
CA TRP A 224 -8.04 6.08 -0.89
C TRP A 224 -7.71 7.46 -1.44
N ASP A 225 -7.01 8.28 -0.67
CA ASP A 225 -6.39 9.51 -1.16
C ASP A 225 -4.93 9.20 -1.43
N LEU A 226 -4.52 9.25 -2.70
CA LEU A 226 -3.17 9.00 -3.14
C LEU A 226 -2.64 10.20 -3.90
N THR A 227 -1.58 10.81 -3.39
CA THR A 227 -0.88 11.92 -4.00
C THR A 227 0.52 11.53 -4.47
N GLN A 228 0.99 12.18 -5.52
CA GLN A 228 2.40 12.17 -5.90
C GLN A 228 3.01 13.51 -5.50
N ASP A 229 3.72 13.51 -4.37
CA ASP A 229 4.27 14.74 -3.79
C ASP A 229 5.53 15.19 -4.53
N GLN A 230 6.25 14.23 -5.14
CA GLN A 230 7.39 14.49 -6.01
C GLN A 230 7.44 13.48 -7.17
N GLY A 231 7.78 13.96 -8.35
CA GLY A 231 7.83 13.16 -9.57
C GLY A 231 6.75 13.55 -10.58
N SER A 232 6.64 12.77 -11.66
CA SER A 232 5.64 12.97 -12.72
C SER A 232 5.21 11.65 -13.37
N GLU A 233 5.57 10.54 -12.77
CA GLU A 233 5.36 9.20 -13.30
C GLU A 233 3.95 8.72 -12.96
N LYS A 234 3.31 8.03 -13.90
CA LYS A 234 2.03 7.35 -13.68
C LYS A 234 2.31 5.93 -13.23
N ILE A 235 1.83 5.59 -12.05
CA ILE A 235 2.05 4.27 -11.45
C ILE A 235 0.99 3.25 -11.86
N VAL A 236 1.33 1.99 -11.71
CA VAL A 236 0.36 0.91 -11.61
C VAL A 236 -0.08 0.81 -10.14
N LEU A 237 -1.35 1.09 -9.91
CA LEU A 237 -1.98 1.11 -8.60
C LEU A 237 -2.81 -0.15 -8.38
N SER A 238 -2.70 -0.76 -7.21
CA SER A 238 -3.62 -1.80 -6.76
C SER A 238 -4.35 -1.34 -5.50
N LEU A 239 -5.66 -1.54 -5.49
CA LEU A 239 -6.52 -1.33 -4.33
C LEU A 239 -7.08 -2.65 -3.84
N THR A 240 -7.36 -2.73 -2.56
CA THR A 240 -7.89 -3.93 -1.89
C THR A 240 -9.40 -3.90 -1.82
N LEU A 241 -10.03 -5.07 -1.95
CA LEU A 241 -11.46 -5.27 -1.71
C LEU A 241 -11.65 -6.31 -0.62
N ASP A 242 -12.59 -6.05 0.29
CA ASP A 242 -12.96 -7.00 1.33
C ASP A 242 -14.44 -6.89 1.69
N THR A 243 -15.06 -8.03 1.97
CA THR A 243 -16.49 -8.13 2.30
C THR A 243 -16.90 -7.43 3.59
N ASN A 244 -15.95 -7.01 4.43
CA ASN A 244 -16.23 -6.24 5.64
C ASN A 244 -16.38 -4.74 5.39
N THR A 245 -15.83 -4.21 4.29
CA THR A 245 -15.87 -2.79 3.95
C THR A 245 -16.51 -2.53 2.60
N THR A 246 -16.11 -3.27 1.57
CA THR A 246 -16.65 -3.13 0.21
C THR A 246 -18.08 -3.69 0.14
N PRO A 247 -19.07 -2.96 -0.41
CA PRO A 247 -20.45 -3.43 -0.50
C PRO A 247 -20.59 -4.77 -1.25
N ALA A 248 -21.47 -5.64 -0.77
CA ALA A 248 -21.66 -7.01 -1.32
C ALA A 248 -21.95 -7.02 -2.83
N SER A 249 -22.64 -6.00 -3.34
CA SER A 249 -22.97 -5.89 -4.77
C SER A 249 -21.74 -5.80 -5.70
N PHE A 250 -20.57 -5.45 -5.16
CA PHE A 250 -19.31 -5.41 -5.90
C PHE A 250 -18.64 -6.78 -6.06
N PHE A 251 -19.12 -7.78 -5.33
CA PHE A 251 -18.68 -9.16 -5.47
C PHE A 251 -19.61 -10.01 -6.35
N GLU A 252 -20.69 -9.41 -6.86
CA GLU A 252 -21.63 -10.09 -7.76
C GLU A 252 -21.14 -10.01 -9.20
N GLU A 253 -20.96 -11.15 -9.85
CA GLU A 253 -20.65 -11.17 -11.30
C GLU A 253 -21.90 -10.80 -12.12
N LYS A 254 -21.74 -9.86 -13.03
CA LYS A 254 -22.77 -9.44 -13.98
C LYS A 254 -22.23 -9.49 -15.40
N PRO A 255 -23.00 -9.94 -16.40
CA PRO A 255 -22.52 -10.17 -17.76
C PRO A 255 -21.88 -8.93 -18.41
N ASP A 256 -22.50 -7.77 -18.21
CA ASP A 256 -22.15 -6.53 -18.93
C ASP A 256 -21.35 -5.54 -18.07
N THR A 257 -20.94 -5.96 -16.87
CA THR A 257 -20.21 -5.09 -15.94
C THR A 257 -18.95 -5.77 -15.40
N GLN A 258 -18.01 -4.96 -14.98
CA GLN A 258 -16.80 -5.41 -14.28
C GLN A 258 -16.44 -4.41 -13.19
N LEU A 259 -15.58 -4.81 -12.28
CA LEU A 259 -14.98 -3.88 -11.34
C LEU A 259 -13.98 -2.97 -12.06
N GLY A 260 -13.92 -1.73 -11.63
CA GLY A 260 -12.96 -0.73 -12.08
C GLY A 260 -12.51 0.13 -10.92
N ILE A 261 -11.29 0.66 -11.01
CA ILE A 261 -10.83 1.78 -10.18
C ILE A 261 -11.37 3.06 -10.83
N VAL A 262 -11.92 3.95 -10.03
CA VAL A 262 -12.33 5.27 -10.47
C VAL A 262 -11.60 6.32 -9.65
N ARG A 263 -11.26 7.43 -10.28
CA ARG A 263 -10.57 8.55 -9.68
C ARG A 263 -11.38 9.84 -9.82
N TRP A 264 -11.40 10.64 -8.78
CA TRP A 264 -11.90 12.00 -8.91
C TRP A 264 -10.90 12.86 -9.68
N ASP A 265 -11.32 13.42 -10.81
CA ASP A 265 -10.53 14.36 -11.60
C ASP A 265 -10.89 15.79 -11.23
N ASP A 266 -9.98 16.47 -10.54
CA ASP A 266 -10.20 17.84 -10.08
C ASP A 266 -10.30 18.87 -11.20
N THR A 267 -9.72 18.58 -12.37
CA THR A 267 -9.81 19.45 -13.53
C THR A 267 -11.15 19.29 -14.22
N ALA A 268 -11.56 18.05 -14.47
CA ALA A 268 -12.82 17.72 -15.11
C ALA A 268 -14.03 17.80 -14.15
N LYS A 269 -13.80 17.86 -12.84
CA LYS A 269 -14.81 17.83 -11.76
C LYS A 269 -15.78 16.67 -11.89
N LYS A 270 -15.23 15.49 -12.15
CA LYS A 270 -15.99 14.24 -12.25
C LYS A 270 -15.15 13.03 -11.90
N TRP A 271 -15.82 11.93 -11.59
CA TRP A 271 -15.20 10.62 -11.48
C TRP A 271 -14.86 10.08 -12.88
N VAL A 272 -13.61 9.72 -13.08
CA VAL A 272 -13.11 9.12 -14.31
C VAL A 272 -12.83 7.64 -14.10
N ASN A 273 -13.10 6.84 -15.14
CA ASN A 273 -12.86 5.42 -15.12
C ASN A 273 -11.39 5.14 -15.51
N GLU A 274 -10.62 4.66 -14.57
CA GLU A 274 -9.21 4.26 -14.78
C GLU A 274 -9.09 2.78 -15.25
N GLY A 275 -10.23 2.07 -15.32
CA GLY A 275 -10.25 0.64 -15.62
C GLY A 275 -9.83 -0.23 -14.45
N GLY A 276 -9.41 -1.43 -14.72
CA GLY A 276 -8.87 -2.33 -13.71
C GLY A 276 -9.10 -3.80 -14.01
N VAL A 277 -8.26 -4.63 -13.40
CA VAL A 277 -8.36 -6.09 -13.40
C VAL A 277 -8.30 -6.60 -11.98
N THR A 278 -9.22 -7.48 -11.69
CA THR A 278 -9.31 -8.13 -10.39
C THR A 278 -8.48 -9.40 -10.34
N THR A 279 -7.86 -9.62 -9.19
CA THR A 279 -7.18 -10.88 -8.85
C THR A 279 -7.73 -11.37 -7.52
N ASP A 280 -8.20 -12.62 -7.48
CA ASP A 280 -8.59 -13.28 -6.26
C ASP A 280 -7.35 -13.64 -5.44
N LEU A 281 -7.44 -13.47 -4.14
CA LEU A 281 -6.34 -13.76 -3.23
C LEU A 281 -6.52 -15.11 -2.55
N VAL A 282 -5.40 -15.69 -2.15
CA VAL A 282 -5.37 -16.97 -1.44
C VAL A 282 -6.01 -16.84 -0.06
N THR A 283 -6.69 -17.87 0.39
CA THR A 283 -7.29 -17.97 1.73
C THR A 283 -6.28 -17.59 2.82
N GLY A 284 -6.66 -16.65 3.70
CA GLY A 284 -5.82 -16.17 4.82
C GLY A 284 -5.22 -14.78 4.61
N ALA A 285 -5.44 -14.13 3.48
CA ALA A 285 -5.14 -12.72 3.30
C ALA A 285 -6.08 -11.84 4.17
N ASN A 286 -5.62 -10.63 4.50
CA ASN A 286 -6.42 -9.66 5.27
C ASN A 286 -7.58 -9.05 4.45
N TYR A 287 -7.64 -9.33 3.17
CA TYR A 287 -8.65 -8.87 2.20
C TYR A 287 -8.85 -9.93 1.10
N SER A 288 -9.97 -9.84 0.38
CA SER A 288 -10.44 -10.92 -0.51
C SER A 288 -9.90 -10.82 -1.94
N LYS A 289 -9.76 -9.61 -2.46
CA LYS A 289 -9.37 -9.35 -3.85
C LYS A 289 -8.47 -8.13 -3.96
N LEU A 290 -7.71 -8.07 -5.05
CA LEU A 290 -7.04 -6.86 -5.53
C LEU A 290 -7.67 -6.42 -6.85
N ILE A 291 -7.72 -5.12 -7.08
CA ILE A 291 -7.98 -4.53 -8.38
C ILE A 291 -6.80 -3.64 -8.77
N THR A 292 -6.27 -3.83 -9.97
CA THR A 292 -5.03 -3.21 -10.43
C THR A 292 -5.23 -2.51 -11.76
N THR A 293 -4.71 -1.29 -11.88
CA THR A 293 -4.68 -0.52 -13.14
C THR A 293 -3.51 0.45 -13.18
N GLN A 294 -3.11 0.88 -14.37
CA GLN A 294 -2.26 2.06 -14.52
C GLN A 294 -3.12 3.31 -14.44
N VAL A 295 -2.83 4.20 -13.49
CA VAL A 295 -3.65 5.38 -13.26
C VAL A 295 -3.32 6.54 -14.21
N GLY A 296 -4.36 7.31 -14.58
CA GLY A 296 -4.23 8.50 -15.40
C GLY A 296 -3.77 9.74 -14.63
N GLY A 297 -3.82 9.73 -13.31
CA GLY A 297 -3.48 10.84 -12.40
C GLY A 297 -3.56 10.40 -10.94
N TYR A 298 -3.56 11.38 -10.03
CA TYR A 298 -3.59 11.18 -8.59
C TYR A 298 -4.79 11.90 -7.97
N GLY A 299 -5.06 11.65 -6.69
CA GLY A 299 -6.14 12.19 -5.90
C GLY A 299 -6.98 11.10 -5.24
N LEU A 300 -8.28 11.28 -5.16
CA LEU A 300 -9.19 10.31 -4.54
C LEU A 300 -9.49 9.16 -5.51
N PHE A 301 -9.31 7.96 -5.02
CA PHE A 301 -9.61 6.72 -5.72
C PHE A 301 -10.63 5.90 -4.94
N THR A 302 -11.55 5.28 -5.64
CA THR A 302 -12.42 4.25 -5.08
C THR A 302 -12.73 3.20 -6.13
N ILE A 303 -13.55 2.23 -5.74
CA ILE A 303 -13.94 1.11 -6.60
C ILE A 303 -15.30 1.40 -7.21
N ALA A 304 -15.51 0.96 -8.43
CA ALA A 304 -16.79 1.12 -9.13
C ALA A 304 -17.15 -0.14 -9.92
N MET A 305 -18.45 -0.33 -10.11
CA MET A 305 -18.94 -1.17 -11.19
C MET A 305 -18.96 -0.34 -12.46
N VAL A 306 -18.20 -0.76 -13.45
CA VAL A 306 -18.13 -0.09 -14.75
C VAL A 306 -18.69 -1.00 -15.84
N LYS A 307 -19.19 -0.41 -16.92
CA LYS A 307 -19.56 -1.18 -18.10
C LYS A 307 -18.32 -1.94 -18.56
N LYS A 308 -18.47 -3.24 -18.80
CA LYS A 308 -17.45 -3.92 -19.62
C LYS A 308 -17.34 -3.08 -20.87
N ALA A 309 -16.10 -2.72 -21.24
CA ALA A 309 -15.91 -2.10 -22.52
C ALA A 309 -16.66 -2.98 -23.51
N ASP A 310 -17.64 -2.41 -24.22
CA ASP A 310 -18.10 -3.03 -25.44
C ASP A 310 -16.80 -3.29 -26.20
N ILE A 311 -16.43 -4.57 -26.30
CA ILE A 311 -15.41 -4.93 -27.27
C ILE A 311 -16.06 -4.47 -28.56
N PRO A 312 -15.65 -3.32 -29.15
CA PRO A 312 -16.27 -2.90 -30.39
C PRO A 312 -16.03 -4.10 -31.28
N ASP A 313 -17.04 -4.53 -32.04
CA ASP A 313 -16.99 -5.64 -32.98
C ASP A 313 -15.58 -5.71 -33.59
N SER A 314 -14.63 -6.10 -32.70
CA SER A 314 -13.23 -6.12 -33.04
C SER A 314 -13.04 -7.51 -33.56
N ASP A 315 -12.74 -7.62 -34.82
CA ASP A 315 -12.32 -8.82 -35.51
C ASP A 315 -11.28 -9.65 -34.69
N LEU A 316 -10.86 -9.14 -33.49
CA LEU A 316 -9.89 -9.75 -32.58
C LEU A 316 -10.47 -9.98 -31.19
N ILE A 317 -10.45 -11.24 -30.72
CA ILE A 317 -10.68 -11.59 -29.31
C ILE A 317 -9.33 -11.95 -28.68
N ILE A 318 -8.95 -11.23 -27.65
CA ILE A 318 -7.67 -11.43 -26.95
C ILE A 318 -7.93 -12.20 -25.66
N TYR A 319 -7.36 -13.40 -25.52
CA TYR A 319 -7.46 -14.22 -24.31
C TYR A 319 -6.27 -13.91 -23.41
N ASN A 320 -6.51 -13.26 -22.29
CA ASN A 320 -5.51 -12.66 -21.43
C ASN A 320 -5.00 -13.56 -20.28
N ALA A 321 -5.22 -14.87 -20.37
CA ALA A 321 -4.66 -15.84 -19.43
C ALA A 321 -4.13 -17.07 -20.16
N ILE A 322 -2.95 -17.54 -19.74
CA ILE A 322 -2.36 -18.77 -20.24
C ILE A 322 -1.91 -19.68 -19.10
N SER A 323 -1.93 -20.98 -19.38
CA SER A 323 -1.48 -22.05 -18.49
C SER A 323 -0.59 -23.00 -19.30
N PRO A 324 0.69 -22.64 -19.52
CA PRO A 324 1.58 -23.37 -20.45
C PRO A 324 2.10 -24.68 -19.82
N ASN A 325 1.18 -25.62 -19.52
CA ASN A 325 1.46 -26.92 -18.90
C ASN A 325 1.51 -28.07 -19.92
N GLY A 326 1.14 -27.82 -21.19
CA GLY A 326 1.18 -28.77 -22.29
C GLY A 326 -0.03 -29.70 -22.37
N ASP A 327 -1.15 -29.35 -21.72
CA ASP A 327 -2.38 -30.14 -21.75
C ASP A 327 -3.28 -29.82 -22.97
N GLY A 328 -2.88 -28.84 -23.79
CA GLY A 328 -3.60 -28.40 -24.97
C GLY A 328 -4.67 -27.34 -24.69
N LEU A 329 -4.83 -26.89 -23.42
CA LEU A 329 -5.79 -25.87 -23.04
C LEU A 329 -5.04 -24.63 -22.54
N ASN A 330 -5.27 -23.49 -23.17
CA ASN A 330 -4.65 -22.20 -22.79
C ASN A 330 -3.11 -22.21 -22.71
N ASP A 331 -2.45 -23.10 -23.46
CA ASP A 331 -1.00 -23.23 -23.48
C ASP A 331 -0.28 -22.02 -24.14
N SER A 332 -1.02 -21.17 -24.81
CA SER A 332 -0.49 -20.04 -25.56
C SER A 332 -1.35 -18.80 -25.45
N PHE A 333 -0.75 -17.64 -25.61
CA PHE A 333 -1.46 -16.37 -25.69
C PHE A 333 -2.19 -16.28 -27.02
N TYR A 334 -3.46 -16.66 -26.98
CA TYR A 334 -4.29 -16.78 -28.17
C TYR A 334 -5.01 -15.46 -28.46
N ILE A 335 -4.89 -14.98 -29.71
CA ILE A 335 -5.57 -13.79 -30.21
C ILE A 335 -6.39 -14.24 -31.42
N LYS A 336 -7.69 -14.49 -31.19
CA LYS A 336 -8.60 -14.93 -32.24
C LYS A 336 -8.84 -13.80 -33.23
N GLY A 337 -8.75 -14.11 -34.52
CA GLY A 337 -8.95 -13.16 -35.63
C GLY A 337 -7.66 -12.47 -36.09
N ILE A 338 -6.52 -12.66 -35.40
CA ILE A 338 -5.25 -11.98 -35.70
C ILE A 338 -4.72 -12.34 -37.11
N ASN A 339 -5.07 -13.50 -37.63
CA ASN A 339 -4.71 -13.92 -38.98
C ASN A 339 -5.22 -12.97 -40.08
N GLN A 340 -6.26 -12.18 -39.80
CA GLN A 340 -6.78 -11.15 -40.72
C GLN A 340 -5.82 -9.95 -40.88
N TYR A 341 -4.85 -9.84 -39.98
CA TYR A 341 -3.88 -8.73 -39.93
C TYR A 341 -2.44 -9.28 -39.95
N PRO A 342 -1.94 -9.75 -41.09
CA PRO A 342 -0.61 -10.39 -41.17
C PRO A 342 0.54 -9.42 -40.85
N GLU A 343 0.34 -8.12 -41.05
CA GLU A 343 1.28 -7.08 -40.62
C GLU A 343 1.00 -6.65 -39.19
N ASN A 344 1.20 -7.57 -38.26
CA ASN A 344 1.04 -7.33 -36.83
C ASN A 344 2.34 -7.58 -36.08
N ARG A 345 2.39 -7.10 -34.83
CA ARG A 345 3.47 -7.38 -33.89
C ARG A 345 2.91 -7.47 -32.48
N VAL A 346 3.36 -8.50 -31.75
CA VAL A 346 3.06 -8.68 -30.32
C VAL A 346 4.35 -8.59 -29.54
N GLU A 347 4.36 -7.71 -28.57
CA GLU A 347 5.44 -7.56 -27.59
C GLU A 347 4.87 -7.89 -26.21
N ILE A 348 5.62 -8.63 -25.36
CA ILE A 348 5.20 -8.94 -24.00
C ILE A 348 6.31 -8.50 -23.05
N TYR A 349 5.91 -7.87 -21.97
CA TYR A 349 6.77 -7.29 -20.95
C TYR A 349 6.45 -7.92 -19.59
N ASN A 350 7.46 -8.11 -18.77
CA ASN A 350 7.23 -8.46 -17.38
C ASN A 350 6.79 -7.21 -16.59
N ARG A 351 6.45 -7.39 -15.32
CA ARG A 351 6.04 -6.31 -14.40
C ARG A 351 7.11 -5.21 -14.20
N TRP A 352 8.34 -5.45 -14.59
CA TRP A 352 9.43 -4.45 -14.54
C TRP A 352 9.65 -3.73 -15.86
N GLY A 353 8.73 -3.88 -16.84
CA GLY A 353 8.86 -3.28 -18.15
C GLY A 353 9.95 -3.91 -19.04
N VAL A 354 10.52 -5.04 -18.63
CA VAL A 354 11.50 -5.75 -19.45
C VAL A 354 10.78 -6.60 -20.47
N LYS A 355 11.09 -6.37 -21.74
CA LYS A 355 10.52 -7.15 -22.84
C LYS A 355 11.01 -8.61 -22.76
N VAL A 356 10.09 -9.54 -22.61
CA VAL A 356 10.34 -10.99 -22.51
C VAL A 356 9.99 -11.74 -23.79
N PHE A 357 9.15 -11.14 -24.65
CA PHE A 357 8.77 -11.72 -25.94
C PHE A 357 8.52 -10.63 -26.99
N ASP A 358 8.85 -10.93 -28.25
CA ASP A 358 8.69 -10.01 -29.37
C ASP A 358 8.55 -10.79 -30.67
N ALA A 359 7.36 -10.77 -31.28
CA ALA A 359 7.11 -11.46 -32.54
C ALA A 359 6.35 -10.57 -33.51
N ALA A 360 6.82 -10.51 -34.74
CA ALA A 360 6.06 -10.01 -35.88
C ALA A 360 5.27 -11.16 -36.52
N SER A 361 4.21 -10.81 -37.23
CA SER A 361 3.31 -11.76 -37.92
C SER A 361 2.76 -12.82 -36.95
N TYR A 362 2.37 -12.38 -35.74
CA TYR A 362 1.72 -13.20 -34.74
C TYR A 362 0.47 -13.83 -35.33
N ASN A 363 0.26 -15.13 -35.09
CA ASN A 363 -0.84 -15.87 -35.72
C ASN A 363 -1.50 -16.86 -34.73
N GLU A 364 -2.53 -17.58 -35.20
CA GLU A 364 -3.32 -18.49 -34.38
C GLU A 364 -2.78 -19.92 -34.38
N SER A 365 -1.57 -20.18 -34.89
CA SER A 365 -1.07 -21.55 -35.08
C SER A 365 0.34 -21.79 -34.55
N ASP A 366 1.33 -21.06 -35.04
CA ASP A 366 2.74 -21.34 -34.82
C ASP A 366 3.55 -20.19 -34.22
N VAL A 367 3.21 -18.94 -34.59
CA VAL A 367 3.86 -17.75 -34.02
C VAL A 367 3.02 -17.23 -32.85
N MET A 368 3.10 -17.93 -31.74
CA MET A 368 2.39 -17.59 -30.49
C MET A 368 3.34 -17.60 -29.29
N PHE A 369 3.03 -16.75 -28.31
CA PHE A 369 3.71 -16.78 -27.04
C PHE A 369 3.20 -17.97 -26.19
N LYS A 370 4.13 -18.78 -25.71
CA LYS A 370 3.88 -20.03 -24.96
C LYS A 370 4.47 -19.98 -23.55
N GLY A 371 4.58 -18.80 -22.93
CA GLY A 371 5.12 -18.67 -21.58
C GLY A 371 6.63 -18.79 -21.46
N TYR A 372 7.39 -18.72 -22.58
CA TYR A 372 8.85 -18.79 -22.57
C TYR A 372 9.48 -17.48 -23.00
N SER A 373 10.60 -17.13 -22.35
CA SER A 373 11.37 -15.94 -22.74
C SER A 373 12.10 -16.13 -24.06
N ASP A 374 12.15 -15.09 -24.90
CA ASP A 374 12.97 -15.04 -26.11
C ASP A 374 14.46 -14.70 -25.83
N GLY A 375 14.84 -14.63 -24.56
CA GLY A 375 16.21 -14.36 -24.11
C GLY A 375 16.50 -12.89 -23.85
N ARG A 376 15.48 -12.05 -23.73
CA ARG A 376 15.62 -10.65 -23.34
C ARG A 376 15.43 -10.49 -21.83
N GLY A 377 16.19 -9.57 -21.23
CA GLY A 377 16.18 -9.36 -19.79
C GLY A 377 17.08 -10.35 -19.02
N THR A 378 16.70 -10.70 -17.80
CA THR A 378 17.45 -11.58 -16.90
C THR A 378 17.16 -13.07 -17.11
N VAL A 379 16.18 -13.41 -17.95
CA VAL A 379 15.71 -14.78 -18.20
C VAL A 379 16.41 -15.33 -19.45
N LYS A 380 16.94 -16.54 -19.37
CA LYS A 380 17.60 -17.19 -20.51
C LYS A 380 16.58 -17.54 -21.59
N ARG A 381 17.03 -17.51 -22.84
CA ARG A 381 16.18 -17.89 -23.96
C ARG A 381 15.65 -19.32 -23.80
N GLY A 382 14.32 -19.48 -23.95
CA GLY A 382 13.64 -20.77 -23.79
C GLY A 382 13.39 -21.17 -22.33
N GLU A 383 13.70 -20.31 -21.37
CA GLU A 383 13.34 -20.54 -19.97
C GLU A 383 11.88 -20.16 -19.75
N GLY A 384 11.13 -21.00 -19.00
CA GLY A 384 9.74 -20.73 -18.63
C GLY A 384 9.64 -19.52 -17.72
N LEU A 385 8.72 -18.64 -18.02
CA LEU A 385 8.48 -17.44 -17.22
C LEU A 385 7.71 -17.78 -15.95
N PRO A 386 8.00 -17.12 -14.82
CA PRO A 386 7.27 -17.31 -13.57
C PRO A 386 5.76 -17.02 -13.73
N ALA A 387 4.93 -17.65 -12.91
CA ALA A 387 3.51 -17.28 -12.78
C ALA A 387 3.39 -15.82 -12.35
N GLY A 388 2.40 -15.13 -12.91
CA GLY A 388 2.17 -13.72 -12.60
C GLY A 388 1.62 -12.93 -13.77
N THR A 389 1.47 -11.63 -13.56
CA THR A 389 0.96 -10.69 -14.56
C THR A 389 2.09 -10.17 -15.44
N TYR A 390 1.84 -10.16 -16.72
CA TYR A 390 2.67 -9.60 -17.79
C TYR A 390 1.84 -8.59 -18.56
N PHE A 391 2.49 -7.73 -19.34
CA PHE A 391 1.82 -6.73 -20.17
C PHE A 391 2.11 -7.02 -21.65
N TYR A 392 1.09 -6.90 -22.49
CA TYR A 392 1.28 -7.03 -23.92
C TYR A 392 1.03 -5.71 -24.64
N VAL A 393 1.71 -5.51 -25.74
CA VAL A 393 1.47 -4.48 -26.75
C VAL A 393 1.24 -5.19 -28.07
N LEU A 394 0.03 -5.08 -28.62
CA LEU A 394 -0.34 -5.57 -29.93
C LEU A 394 -0.44 -4.39 -30.90
N LYS A 395 0.35 -4.42 -31.95
CA LYS A 395 0.33 -3.44 -33.05
C LYS A 395 -0.14 -4.13 -34.32
N TYR A 396 -1.11 -3.55 -35.01
CA TYR A 396 -1.60 -4.06 -36.32
C TYR A 396 -2.18 -2.93 -37.14
N THR A 397 -2.37 -3.16 -38.47
CA THR A 397 -2.97 -2.20 -39.35
C THR A 397 -4.35 -2.65 -39.79
N LYS A 398 -5.39 -1.86 -39.54
CA LYS A 398 -6.75 -2.09 -40.05
C LYS A 398 -7.06 -1.13 -41.18
N GLY A 399 -7.09 -1.65 -42.43
CA GLY A 399 -7.14 -0.82 -43.63
C GLY A 399 -5.85 0.00 -43.77
N THR A 400 -5.92 1.31 -43.61
CA THR A 400 -4.76 2.23 -43.61
C THR A 400 -4.39 2.79 -42.24
N GLN A 401 -5.12 2.42 -41.19
CA GLN A 401 -4.92 2.97 -39.85
C GLN A 401 -4.08 2.02 -39.00
N PRO A 402 -2.95 2.48 -38.44
CA PRO A 402 -2.22 1.74 -37.43
C PRO A 402 -3.02 1.73 -36.09
N ILE A 403 -3.17 0.57 -35.53
CA ILE A 403 -3.85 0.37 -34.23
C ILE A 403 -2.86 -0.24 -33.27
N GLU A 404 -2.83 0.32 -32.04
CA GLU A 404 -2.10 -0.24 -30.92
C GLU A 404 -3.10 -0.59 -29.82
N LYS A 405 -3.04 -1.85 -29.34
CA LYS A 405 -3.80 -2.34 -28.17
C LYS A 405 -2.81 -2.79 -27.12
N THR A 406 -3.04 -2.38 -25.90
CA THR A 406 -2.29 -2.81 -24.72
C THR A 406 -3.21 -3.52 -23.74
N GLY A 407 -2.64 -4.40 -22.94
CA GLY A 407 -3.36 -5.10 -21.89
C GLY A 407 -2.41 -6.01 -21.14
N TYR A 408 -2.97 -6.81 -20.23
CA TYR A 408 -2.16 -7.76 -19.47
C TYR A 408 -2.50 -9.18 -19.87
N LEU A 409 -1.51 -10.03 -19.57
CA LEU A 409 -1.55 -11.46 -19.75
C LEU A 409 -1.15 -12.10 -18.43
N TYR A 410 -2.02 -12.91 -17.87
CA TYR A 410 -1.70 -13.72 -16.69
C TYR A 410 -1.11 -15.07 -17.10
N ILE A 411 0.03 -15.45 -16.51
CA ILE A 411 0.63 -16.76 -16.66
C ILE A 411 0.36 -17.54 -15.39
N SER A 412 -0.35 -18.67 -15.48
CA SER A 412 -0.49 -19.65 -14.41
C SER A 412 0.53 -20.79 -14.62
N ASN A 413 1.16 -21.24 -13.54
CA ASN A 413 2.03 -22.42 -13.55
C ASN A 413 1.38 -23.61 -12.83
N ASP A 414 0.05 -23.62 -12.67
CA ASP A 414 -0.66 -24.75 -12.08
C ASP A 414 -0.47 -26.00 -13.00
N LYS A 415 0.09 -27.03 -12.39
CA LYS A 415 0.32 -28.33 -13.02
C LYS A 415 -0.88 -29.22 -12.85
#